data_0d94ba898feabb40d8bfcadde5f2c780
#
_entry.id   0d94ba898feabb40d8bfcadde5f2c780
#
_cell.length_a   1.000
_cell.length_b   1.000
_cell.length_c   1.000
_cell.angle_alpha   90.00
_cell.angle_beta   90.00
_cell.angle_gamma   90.00
#
_symmetry.space_group_name_H-M   'P 1'
#
loop_
_entity.id
_entity.type
_entity.pdbx_description
1 polymer ?
#
loop_
_entity_poly.entity_id
_entity_poly.type
_entity_poly.pdbx_seq_one_letter_code
_entity_poly.pdbx_strand_id
1 'polypeptide(L)'
;ATARALADAGHTVTVADLNEEKGLAVANEIGGTFVNADVTDEESVKEAVASAAASADDGLRVCVNCAGVGAAGRIVGKDGAAPFDGYKWAININLLGTINVLRLAAESMVGNEPDEHLQRGVCINTASIAAFDGQIGQTAYAASKGGVVGLTLPAARDLARSGVRVMTIAPGLFDTPLLALLPEPARKALGENIPFPSRLGIPDEFGALAVHITENVMMNGEVIRLDGALRMA
;
A
#
# COMPACT_ATOMS: atom_id res chain seq x y z
N ALA A 1 -9.80 4.44 -5.45
CA ALA A 1 -8.90 5.19 -6.35
C ALA A 1 -7.98 4.22 -7.11
N THR A 2 -7.01 3.55 -6.47
CA THR A 2 -6.02 2.70 -7.17
C THR A 2 -6.65 1.62 -8.04
N ALA A 3 -7.66 0.90 -7.53
CA ALA A 3 -8.37 -0.12 -8.29
C ALA A 3 -9.04 0.46 -9.55
N ARG A 4 -9.66 1.65 -9.43
CA ARG A 4 -10.25 2.37 -10.57
C ARG A 4 -9.18 2.77 -11.59
N ALA A 5 -8.07 3.37 -11.12
CA ALA A 5 -7.00 3.80 -12.01
C ALA A 5 -6.38 2.63 -12.80
N LEU A 6 -6.21 1.47 -12.16
CA LEU A 6 -5.73 0.26 -12.83
C LEU A 6 -6.76 -0.28 -13.83
N ALA A 7 -8.05 -0.30 -13.47
CA ALA A 7 -9.12 -0.72 -14.41
C ALA A 7 -9.21 0.22 -15.62
N ASP A 8 -9.13 1.54 -15.41
CA ASP A 8 -9.11 2.55 -16.48
C ASP A 8 -7.88 2.40 -17.38
N ALA A 9 -6.76 1.90 -16.85
CA ALA A 9 -5.56 1.56 -17.59
C ALA A 9 -5.65 0.19 -18.32
N GLY A 10 -6.79 -0.51 -18.23
CA GLY A 10 -7.04 -1.76 -18.95
C GLY A 10 -6.68 -3.04 -18.19
N HIS A 11 -6.36 -2.95 -16.89
CA HIS A 11 -6.10 -4.14 -16.07
C HIS A 11 -7.40 -4.81 -15.62
N THR A 12 -7.43 -6.14 -15.61
CA THR A 12 -8.42 -6.92 -14.86
C THR A 12 -8.08 -6.82 -13.38
N VAL A 13 -9.01 -6.34 -12.55
CA VAL A 13 -8.74 -6.00 -11.16
C VAL A 13 -9.52 -6.90 -10.20
N THR A 14 -8.81 -7.49 -9.25
CA THR A 14 -9.39 -8.13 -8.07
C THR A 14 -9.20 -7.21 -6.86
N VAL A 15 -10.31 -6.81 -6.24
CA VAL A 15 -10.33 -6.02 -5.01
C VAL A 15 -10.31 -6.96 -3.82
N ALA A 16 -9.27 -6.90 -3.00
CA ALA A 16 -9.13 -7.67 -1.76
C ALA A 16 -9.25 -6.73 -0.55
N ASP A 17 -10.24 -6.94 0.32
CA ASP A 17 -10.49 -6.12 1.51
C ASP A 17 -11.25 -6.91 2.57
N LEU A 18 -11.13 -6.52 3.84
CA LEU A 18 -11.97 -7.04 4.93
C LEU A 18 -13.40 -6.50 4.87
N ASN A 19 -13.61 -5.32 4.30
CA ASN A 19 -14.91 -4.69 4.17
C ASN A 19 -15.62 -5.15 2.89
N GLU A 20 -16.43 -6.19 3.02
CA GLU A 20 -17.15 -6.81 1.91
C GLU A 20 -18.06 -5.81 1.17
N GLU A 21 -18.83 -5.00 1.88
CA GLU A 21 -19.76 -4.04 1.28
C GLU A 21 -19.04 -3.04 0.36
N LYS A 22 -17.98 -2.42 0.88
CA LYS A 22 -17.21 -1.43 0.12
C LYS A 22 -16.38 -2.08 -0.99
N GLY A 23 -15.82 -3.26 -0.71
CA GLY A 23 -15.05 -4.01 -1.69
C GLY A 23 -15.89 -4.44 -2.89
N LEU A 24 -17.06 -5.03 -2.63
CA LEU A 24 -18.03 -5.39 -3.68
C LEU A 24 -18.51 -4.17 -4.48
N ALA A 25 -18.81 -3.05 -3.80
CA ALA A 25 -19.23 -1.84 -4.48
C ALA A 25 -18.18 -1.36 -5.50
N VAL A 26 -16.89 -1.34 -5.11
CA VAL A 26 -15.80 -0.96 -6.02
C VAL A 26 -15.60 -2.00 -7.12
N ALA A 27 -15.59 -3.29 -6.79
CA ALA A 27 -15.42 -4.34 -7.79
C ALA A 27 -16.52 -4.30 -8.86
N ASN A 28 -17.78 -4.16 -8.46
CA ASN A 28 -18.90 -4.02 -9.40
C ASN A 28 -18.79 -2.77 -10.27
N GLU A 29 -18.37 -1.64 -9.71
CA GLU A 29 -18.20 -0.38 -10.43
C GLU A 29 -17.18 -0.49 -11.55
N ILE A 30 -16.07 -1.20 -11.32
CA ILE A 30 -14.96 -1.34 -12.27
C ILE A 30 -15.06 -2.59 -13.15
N GLY A 31 -16.10 -3.40 -13.00
CA GLY A 31 -16.22 -4.67 -13.71
C GLY A 31 -15.19 -5.72 -13.28
N GLY A 32 -14.67 -5.60 -12.05
CA GLY A 32 -13.68 -6.49 -11.46
C GLY A 32 -14.29 -7.57 -10.56
N THR A 33 -13.43 -8.25 -9.81
CA THR A 33 -13.82 -9.24 -8.82
C THR A 33 -13.54 -8.76 -7.39
N PHE A 34 -14.22 -9.34 -6.40
CA PHE A 34 -13.97 -9.08 -4.98
C PHE A 34 -13.61 -10.36 -4.25
N VAL A 35 -12.65 -10.28 -3.35
CA VAL A 35 -12.30 -11.34 -2.40
C VAL A 35 -12.20 -10.75 -1.00
N ASN A 36 -12.88 -11.37 -0.03
CA ASN A 36 -12.66 -10.99 1.37
C ASN A 36 -11.29 -11.50 1.81
N ALA A 37 -10.42 -10.61 2.29
CA ALA A 37 -9.05 -10.98 2.62
C ALA A 37 -8.54 -10.27 3.88
N ASP A 38 -8.02 -11.05 4.82
CA ASP A 38 -7.22 -10.58 5.95
C ASP A 38 -5.74 -10.75 5.65
N VAL A 39 -5.01 -9.65 5.51
CA VAL A 39 -3.57 -9.67 5.22
C VAL A 39 -2.74 -10.33 6.32
N THR A 40 -3.28 -10.45 7.55
CA THR A 40 -2.61 -11.10 8.68
C THR A 40 -2.79 -12.62 8.73
N ASP A 41 -3.68 -13.16 7.88
CA ASP A 41 -3.94 -14.58 7.72
C ASP A 41 -3.33 -15.09 6.40
N GLU A 42 -2.49 -16.11 6.50
CA GLU A 42 -1.78 -16.65 5.34
C GLU A 42 -2.71 -17.34 4.35
N GLU A 43 -3.67 -18.13 4.83
CA GLU A 43 -4.59 -18.86 3.96
C GLU A 43 -5.54 -17.89 3.25
N SER A 44 -6.04 -16.88 3.96
CA SER A 44 -6.85 -15.81 3.38
C SER A 44 -6.12 -15.08 2.23
N VAL A 45 -4.83 -14.80 2.41
CA VAL A 45 -4.02 -14.17 1.34
C VAL A 45 -3.75 -15.13 0.20
N LYS A 46 -3.51 -16.43 0.44
CA LYS A 46 -3.36 -17.42 -0.62
C LYS A 46 -4.60 -17.51 -1.50
N GLU A 47 -5.79 -17.56 -0.89
CA GLU A 47 -7.06 -17.57 -1.61
C GLU A 47 -7.25 -16.31 -2.47
N ALA A 48 -6.94 -15.14 -1.91
CA ALA A 48 -7.02 -13.87 -2.63
C ALA A 48 -6.06 -13.80 -3.83
N VAL A 49 -4.81 -14.22 -3.65
CA VAL A 49 -3.81 -14.29 -4.73
C VAL A 49 -4.21 -15.31 -5.80
N ALA A 50 -4.68 -16.49 -5.41
CA ALA A 50 -5.14 -17.49 -6.36
C ALA A 50 -6.35 -17.01 -7.17
N SER A 51 -7.31 -16.36 -6.53
CA SER A 51 -8.46 -15.74 -7.20
C SER A 51 -8.04 -14.66 -8.19
N ALA A 52 -7.11 -13.78 -7.80
CA ALA A 52 -6.60 -12.74 -8.69
C ALA A 52 -5.83 -13.33 -9.88
N ALA A 53 -5.00 -14.35 -9.66
CA ALA A 53 -4.28 -15.02 -10.74
C ALA A 53 -5.21 -15.74 -11.72
N ALA A 54 -6.32 -16.29 -11.24
CA ALA A 54 -7.31 -16.99 -12.08
C ALA A 54 -8.25 -16.02 -12.84
N SER A 55 -8.27 -14.73 -12.50
CA SER A 55 -9.15 -13.74 -13.13
C SER A 55 -8.62 -13.19 -14.45
N ALA A 56 -7.38 -13.49 -14.82
CA ALA A 56 -6.75 -13.06 -16.07
C ALA A 56 -5.95 -14.19 -16.71
N ASP A 57 -5.96 -14.25 -18.05
CA ASP A 57 -5.31 -15.34 -18.81
C ASP A 57 -3.79 -15.36 -18.64
N ASP A 58 -3.17 -14.23 -18.33
CA ASP A 58 -1.73 -14.06 -18.15
C ASP A 58 -1.30 -14.07 -16.66
N GLY A 59 -2.22 -14.41 -15.76
CA GLY A 59 -2.00 -14.53 -14.33
C GLY A 59 -1.90 -13.18 -13.60
N LEU A 60 -1.45 -13.20 -12.34
CA LEU A 60 -1.27 -12.00 -11.53
C LEU A 60 -0.02 -11.22 -11.98
N ARG A 61 -0.19 -10.01 -12.48
CA ARG A 61 0.91 -9.13 -12.94
C ARG A 61 1.20 -7.96 -12.02
N VAL A 62 0.19 -7.47 -11.32
CA VAL A 62 0.31 -6.29 -10.48
C VAL A 62 -0.30 -6.57 -9.11
N CYS A 63 0.45 -6.31 -8.05
CA CYS A 63 -0.05 -6.36 -6.68
C CYS A 63 0.19 -5.01 -6.01
N VAL A 64 -0.88 -4.38 -5.50
CA VAL A 64 -0.79 -3.11 -4.75
C VAL A 64 -1.24 -3.32 -3.33
N ASN A 65 -0.31 -3.23 -2.38
CA ASN A 65 -0.55 -3.34 -0.95
C ASN A 65 -1.01 -2.01 -0.38
N CYS A 66 -2.32 -1.85 -0.16
CA CYS A 66 -2.93 -0.67 0.44
C CYS A 66 -3.45 -0.90 1.86
N ALA A 67 -3.56 -2.16 2.32
CA ALA A 67 -4.03 -2.47 3.65
C ALA A 67 -3.13 -1.84 4.72
N GLY A 68 -3.74 -1.21 5.72
CA GLY A 68 -3.00 -0.57 6.79
C GLY A 68 -3.89 0.19 7.77
N VAL A 69 -3.33 0.40 8.94
CA VAL A 69 -4.00 1.07 10.06
C VAL A 69 -3.13 2.18 10.63
N GLY A 70 -3.76 3.24 11.14
CA GLY A 70 -3.10 4.24 11.94
C GLY A 70 -2.97 3.76 13.37
N ALA A 71 -1.82 4.00 14.00
CA ALA A 71 -1.61 3.74 15.41
C ALA A 71 -1.03 5.01 16.07
N ALA A 72 -1.75 5.55 17.03
CA ALA A 72 -1.35 6.75 17.75
C ALA A 72 -1.18 6.46 19.23
N GLY A 73 -0.07 6.90 19.81
CA GLY A 73 0.23 6.75 21.23
C GLY A 73 1.65 7.19 21.56
N ARG A 74 1.81 7.92 22.65
CA ARG A 74 3.16 8.27 23.17
C ARG A 74 3.79 7.04 23.81
N ILE A 75 5.12 6.90 23.72
CA ILE A 75 5.86 5.81 24.39
C ILE A 75 5.55 5.77 25.88
N VAL A 76 5.51 6.95 26.51
CA VAL A 76 5.09 7.11 27.91
C VAL A 76 4.00 8.17 27.94
N GLY A 77 2.84 7.80 28.45
CA GLY A 77 1.69 8.67 28.70
C GLY A 77 1.53 9.03 30.18
N LYS A 78 0.38 9.58 30.54
CA LYS A 78 0.06 9.93 31.94
C LYS A 78 -0.04 8.70 32.83
N ASP A 79 -0.46 7.58 32.27
CA ASP A 79 -0.72 6.32 32.98
C ASP A 79 0.48 5.33 32.89
N GLY A 80 1.63 5.80 32.41
CA GLY A 80 2.84 4.98 32.26
C GLY A 80 3.17 4.64 30.81
N ALA A 81 3.87 3.52 30.61
CA ALA A 81 4.26 3.04 29.28
C ALA A 81 3.04 2.67 28.43
N ALA A 82 3.12 2.99 27.13
CA ALA A 82 2.06 2.65 26.18
C ALA A 82 1.79 1.13 26.17
N PRO A 83 0.53 0.71 26.00
CA PRO A 83 0.18 -0.71 25.85
C PRO A 83 0.93 -1.33 24.68
N PHE A 84 1.63 -2.45 24.92
CA PHE A 84 2.44 -3.09 23.87
C PHE A 84 1.61 -3.68 22.73
N ASP A 85 0.34 -3.98 22.98
CA ASP A 85 -0.57 -4.55 21.97
C ASP A 85 -0.86 -3.58 20.81
N GLY A 86 -0.82 -2.27 21.05
CA GLY A 86 -0.91 -1.28 19.97
C GLY A 86 0.27 -1.36 18.99
N TYR A 87 1.47 -1.64 19.49
CA TYR A 87 2.65 -1.88 18.63
C TYR A 87 2.52 -3.19 17.86
N LYS A 88 2.13 -4.29 18.52
CA LYS A 88 1.91 -5.57 17.87
C LYS A 88 0.87 -5.45 16.75
N TRP A 89 -0.25 -4.78 17.03
CA TRP A 89 -1.32 -4.58 16.08
C TRP A 89 -0.86 -3.81 14.83
N ALA A 90 -0.18 -2.68 15.03
CA ALA A 90 0.31 -1.88 13.90
C ALA A 90 1.37 -2.63 13.07
N ILE A 91 2.30 -3.31 13.72
CA ILE A 91 3.35 -4.10 13.05
C ILE A 91 2.72 -5.28 12.31
N ASN A 92 1.78 -5.99 12.93
CA ASN A 92 1.14 -7.16 12.35
C ASN A 92 0.40 -6.82 11.05
N ILE A 93 -0.39 -5.76 11.04
CA ILE A 93 -1.16 -5.37 9.85
C ILE A 93 -0.26 -4.66 8.83
N ASN A 94 0.43 -3.59 9.23
CA ASN A 94 1.11 -2.72 8.28
C ASN A 94 2.39 -3.32 7.69
N LEU A 95 3.12 -4.13 8.47
CA LEU A 95 4.40 -4.70 8.05
C LEU A 95 4.28 -6.19 7.73
N LEU A 96 3.85 -7.01 8.69
CA LEU A 96 3.76 -8.45 8.46
C LEU A 96 2.68 -8.78 7.42
N GLY A 97 1.54 -8.08 7.42
CA GLY A 97 0.52 -8.19 6.39
C GLY A 97 1.05 -7.82 5.00
N THR A 98 1.80 -6.71 4.88
CA THR A 98 2.45 -6.33 3.62
C THR A 98 3.45 -7.41 3.14
N ILE A 99 4.27 -7.95 4.05
CA ILE A 99 5.21 -9.03 3.73
C ILE A 99 4.46 -10.28 3.29
N ASN A 100 3.38 -10.63 3.97
CA ASN A 100 2.57 -11.81 3.66
C ASN A 100 2.01 -11.74 2.25
N VAL A 101 1.39 -10.62 1.88
CA VAL A 101 0.86 -10.42 0.51
C VAL A 101 1.99 -10.35 -0.51
N LEU A 102 3.07 -9.59 -0.25
CA LEU A 102 4.21 -9.46 -1.15
C LEU A 102 4.81 -10.82 -1.54
N ARG A 103 5.10 -11.69 -0.55
CA ARG A 103 5.74 -12.98 -0.81
C ARG A 103 4.86 -13.94 -1.62
N LEU A 104 3.55 -13.98 -1.32
CA LEU A 104 2.60 -14.86 -2.01
C LEU A 104 2.27 -14.35 -3.42
N ALA A 105 2.11 -13.04 -3.58
CA ALA A 105 1.95 -12.43 -4.90
C ALA A 105 3.20 -12.63 -5.77
N ALA A 106 4.39 -12.44 -5.22
CA ALA A 106 5.64 -12.67 -5.94
C ALA A 106 5.81 -14.15 -6.33
N GLU A 107 5.48 -15.10 -5.46
CA GLU A 107 5.46 -16.53 -5.78
C GLU A 107 4.56 -16.83 -6.99
N SER A 108 3.35 -16.28 -7.00
CA SER A 108 2.44 -16.40 -8.15
C SER A 108 3.03 -15.78 -9.42
N MET A 109 3.59 -14.56 -9.32
CA MET A 109 4.18 -13.85 -10.46
C MET A 109 5.39 -14.57 -11.08
N VAL A 110 6.22 -15.24 -10.27
CA VAL A 110 7.38 -16.01 -10.76
C VAL A 110 6.96 -17.11 -11.73
N GLY A 111 5.76 -17.65 -11.60
CA GLY A 111 5.19 -18.66 -12.49
C GLY A 111 4.70 -18.13 -13.84
N ASN A 112 4.59 -16.81 -14.03
CA ASN A 112 4.09 -16.22 -15.27
C ASN A 112 5.11 -16.33 -16.40
N GLU A 113 4.63 -16.35 -17.67
CA GLU A 113 5.51 -16.11 -18.82
C GLU A 113 6.01 -14.66 -18.78
N PRO A 114 7.30 -14.42 -19.04
CA PRO A 114 7.83 -13.05 -19.06
C PRO A 114 7.32 -12.27 -20.27
N ASP A 115 7.16 -10.96 -20.09
CA ASP A 115 6.89 -10.04 -21.19
C ASP A 115 8.15 -9.73 -22.04
N GLU A 116 8.05 -8.80 -22.98
CA GLU A 116 9.16 -8.38 -23.86
C GLU A 116 10.34 -7.76 -23.12
N HIS A 117 10.13 -7.28 -21.88
CA HIS A 117 11.15 -6.75 -20.99
C HIS A 117 11.65 -7.78 -19.96
N LEU A 118 11.28 -9.05 -20.12
CA LEU A 118 11.54 -10.15 -19.19
C LEU A 118 10.88 -9.95 -17.81
N GLN A 119 9.88 -9.08 -17.73
CA GLN A 119 9.12 -8.83 -16.50
C GLN A 119 7.99 -9.85 -16.35
N ARG A 120 7.81 -10.36 -15.14
CA ARG A 120 6.72 -11.24 -14.74
C ARG A 120 5.68 -10.56 -13.86
N GLY A 121 6.03 -9.44 -13.24
CA GLY A 121 5.11 -8.65 -12.45
C GLY A 121 5.76 -7.56 -11.62
N VAL A 122 4.93 -6.82 -10.89
CA VAL A 122 5.36 -5.78 -9.97
C VAL A 122 4.51 -5.76 -8.70
N CYS A 123 5.18 -5.68 -7.55
CA CYS A 123 4.56 -5.42 -6.26
C CYS A 123 4.80 -3.97 -5.85
N ILE A 124 3.73 -3.25 -5.51
CA ILE A 124 3.75 -1.86 -5.06
C ILE A 124 3.26 -1.81 -3.62
N ASN A 125 4.11 -1.42 -2.69
CA ASN A 125 3.77 -1.33 -1.27
C ASN A 125 3.42 0.10 -0.87
N THR A 126 2.61 0.26 0.17
CA THR A 126 2.24 1.55 0.73
C THR A 126 2.96 1.77 2.06
N ALA A 127 3.97 2.63 2.08
CA ALA A 127 4.59 3.14 3.29
C ALA A 127 3.85 4.39 3.82
N SER A 128 4.57 5.38 4.25
CA SER A 128 4.11 6.72 4.65
C SER A 128 5.32 7.64 4.79
N ILE A 129 5.13 8.94 4.67
CA ILE A 129 6.16 9.91 5.09
C ILE A 129 6.51 9.79 6.57
N ALA A 130 5.61 9.24 7.39
CA ALA A 130 5.88 8.94 8.80
C ALA A 130 7.03 7.94 9.00
N ALA A 131 7.39 7.18 7.98
CA ALA A 131 8.57 6.30 7.99
C ALA A 131 9.89 7.11 8.10
N PHE A 132 9.87 8.36 7.67
CA PHE A 132 11.01 9.27 7.62
C PHE A 132 10.90 10.40 8.65
N ASP A 133 9.71 11.01 8.73
CA ASP A 133 9.44 12.23 9.50
C ASP A 133 8.33 11.96 10.53
N GLY A 134 8.39 10.84 11.28
CA GLY A 134 7.36 10.47 12.26
C GLY A 134 7.17 11.51 13.35
N GLN A 135 5.93 11.84 13.66
CA GLN A 135 5.55 12.82 14.67
C GLN A 135 5.41 12.21 16.07
N ILE A 136 5.28 13.07 17.07
CA ILE A 136 4.97 12.68 18.45
C ILE A 136 3.71 11.80 18.45
N GLY A 137 3.82 10.62 19.08
CA GLY A 137 2.71 9.65 19.15
C GLY A 137 2.61 8.70 17.98
N GLN A 138 3.52 8.74 17.00
CA GLN A 138 3.49 7.85 15.84
C GLN A 138 4.53 6.71 15.88
N THR A 139 5.12 6.41 17.03
CA THR A 139 6.24 5.45 17.10
C THR A 139 5.91 4.07 16.56
N ALA A 140 4.75 3.49 16.89
CA ALA A 140 4.32 2.20 16.37
C ALA A 140 4.05 2.26 14.86
N TYR A 141 3.35 3.30 14.42
CA TYR A 141 3.04 3.53 13.00
C TYR A 141 4.31 3.78 12.19
N ALA A 142 5.17 4.69 12.62
CA ALA A 142 6.43 5.02 11.96
C ALA A 142 7.36 3.79 11.86
N ALA A 143 7.45 2.98 12.93
CA ALA A 143 8.22 1.73 12.93
C ALA A 143 7.66 0.74 11.89
N SER A 144 6.34 0.55 11.83
CA SER A 144 5.71 -0.33 10.85
C SER A 144 5.97 0.11 9.40
N LYS A 145 5.83 1.41 9.12
CA LYS A 145 6.04 1.97 7.79
C LYS A 145 7.53 2.09 7.43
N GLY A 146 8.40 2.31 8.43
CA GLY A 146 9.86 2.20 8.28
C GLY A 146 10.30 0.80 7.90
N GLY A 147 9.66 -0.25 8.44
CA GLY A 147 9.87 -1.63 8.02
C GLY A 147 9.52 -1.86 6.55
N VAL A 148 8.41 -1.29 6.05
CA VAL A 148 8.03 -1.36 4.63
C VAL A 148 9.06 -0.65 3.74
N VAL A 149 9.59 0.49 4.18
CA VAL A 149 10.70 1.17 3.47
C VAL A 149 11.94 0.27 3.43
N GLY A 150 12.33 -0.30 4.58
CA GLY A 150 13.53 -1.12 4.72
C GLY A 150 13.49 -2.41 3.90
N LEU A 151 12.31 -3.02 3.71
CA LEU A 151 12.17 -4.25 2.92
C LEU A 151 12.24 -4.02 1.40
N THR A 152 11.98 -2.80 0.91
CA THR A 152 11.77 -2.52 -0.52
C THR A 152 12.96 -2.92 -1.39
N LEU A 153 14.13 -2.39 -1.10
CA LEU A 153 15.33 -2.66 -1.89
C LEU A 153 15.82 -4.12 -1.79
N PRO A 154 15.88 -4.75 -0.59
CA PRO A 154 16.21 -6.17 -0.48
C PRO A 154 15.25 -7.06 -1.26
N ALA A 155 13.94 -6.86 -1.16
CA ALA A 155 12.96 -7.64 -1.89
C ALA A 155 13.09 -7.47 -3.42
N ALA A 156 13.33 -6.24 -3.90
CA ALA A 156 13.59 -5.99 -5.31
C ALA A 156 14.84 -6.73 -5.82
N ARG A 157 15.91 -6.81 -5.00
CA ARG A 157 17.13 -7.54 -5.33
C ARG A 157 16.93 -9.05 -5.33
N ASP A 158 16.22 -9.58 -4.34
CA ASP A 158 15.91 -11.02 -4.25
C ASP A 158 15.10 -11.49 -5.46
N LEU A 159 14.14 -10.70 -5.93
CA LEU A 159 13.22 -11.02 -7.00
C LEU A 159 13.72 -10.61 -8.41
N ALA A 160 14.83 -9.89 -8.51
CA ALA A 160 15.35 -9.37 -9.77
C ALA A 160 15.58 -10.45 -10.84
N ARG A 161 16.18 -11.60 -10.45
CA ARG A 161 16.41 -12.72 -11.37
C ARG A 161 15.14 -13.41 -11.82
N SER A 162 14.07 -13.25 -11.07
CA SER A 162 12.74 -13.80 -11.37
C SER A 162 11.88 -12.85 -12.20
N GLY A 163 12.38 -11.66 -12.54
CA GLY A 163 11.65 -10.67 -13.32
C GLY A 163 10.48 -10.03 -12.58
N VAL A 164 10.50 -9.99 -11.24
CA VAL A 164 9.48 -9.33 -10.43
C VAL A 164 10.07 -8.08 -9.79
N ARG A 165 9.44 -6.94 -10.04
CA ARG A 165 9.84 -5.64 -9.46
C ARG A 165 9.15 -5.38 -8.12
N VAL A 166 9.80 -4.63 -7.25
CA VAL A 166 9.22 -4.17 -5.98
C VAL A 166 9.43 -2.67 -5.83
N MET A 167 8.33 -1.95 -5.66
CA MET A 167 8.32 -0.51 -5.44
C MET A 167 7.55 -0.16 -4.16
N THR A 168 7.80 1.00 -3.61
CA THR A 168 7.04 1.51 -2.49
C THR A 168 6.67 2.97 -2.72
N ILE A 169 5.40 3.31 -2.47
CA ILE A 169 4.94 4.69 -2.41
C ILE A 169 4.83 5.08 -0.94
N ALA A 170 5.40 6.23 -0.57
CA ALA A 170 5.28 6.83 0.75
C ALA A 170 4.41 8.09 0.65
N PRO A 171 3.08 7.96 0.79
CA PRO A 171 2.18 9.10 0.70
C PRO A 171 2.35 10.06 1.88
N GLY A 172 2.11 11.33 1.62
CA GLY A 172 1.92 12.37 2.63
C GLY A 172 0.49 12.35 3.19
N LEU A 173 -0.06 13.55 3.37
CA LEU A 173 -1.44 13.72 3.86
C LEU A 173 -2.42 13.70 2.67
N PHE A 174 -3.22 12.64 2.60
CA PHE A 174 -4.23 12.42 1.56
C PHE A 174 -5.64 12.47 2.13
N ASP A 175 -6.59 12.99 1.36
CA ASP A 175 -8.00 13.00 1.71
C ASP A 175 -8.61 11.59 1.59
N THR A 176 -8.48 10.83 2.65
CA THR A 176 -8.90 9.44 2.75
C THR A 176 -9.86 9.24 3.93
N PRO A 177 -10.62 8.13 3.98
CA PRO A 177 -11.46 7.80 5.14
C PRO A 177 -10.71 7.81 6.47
N LEU A 178 -9.41 7.50 6.48
CA LEU A 178 -8.57 7.57 7.68
C LEU A 178 -8.45 9.01 8.21
N LEU A 179 -8.29 9.99 7.31
CA LEU A 179 -8.19 11.41 7.68
C LEU A 179 -9.57 12.07 7.85
N ALA A 180 -10.62 11.49 7.25
CA ALA A 180 -11.99 11.97 7.36
C ALA A 180 -12.58 11.90 8.78
N LEU A 181 -11.92 11.18 9.69
CA LEU A 181 -12.27 11.19 11.12
C LEU A 181 -11.95 12.52 11.81
N LEU A 182 -11.11 13.38 11.20
CA LEU A 182 -10.81 14.70 11.72
C LEU A 182 -11.86 15.73 11.27
N PRO A 183 -12.18 16.73 12.12
CA PRO A 183 -13.04 17.85 11.73
C PRO A 183 -12.50 18.59 10.49
N GLU A 184 -13.41 19.11 9.67
CA GLU A 184 -13.04 19.82 8.42
C GLU A 184 -12.03 20.96 8.62
N PRO A 185 -12.13 21.82 9.66
CA PRO A 185 -11.12 22.88 9.89
C PRO A 185 -9.71 22.30 10.14
N ALA A 186 -9.61 21.15 10.84
CA ALA A 186 -8.32 20.49 11.08
C ALA A 186 -7.75 19.89 9.78
N ARG A 187 -8.58 19.28 8.95
CA ARG A 187 -8.18 18.77 7.64
C ARG A 187 -7.69 19.88 6.72
N LYS A 188 -8.39 21.01 6.68
CA LYS A 188 -8.00 22.19 5.91
C LYS A 188 -6.64 22.72 6.37
N ALA A 189 -6.46 22.91 7.69
CA ALA A 189 -5.19 23.36 8.26
C ALA A 189 -4.02 22.40 7.93
N LEU A 190 -4.26 21.09 7.94
CA LEU A 190 -3.26 20.09 7.53
C LEU A 190 -2.89 20.25 6.05
N GLY A 191 -3.87 20.50 5.18
CA GLY A 191 -3.62 20.73 3.76
C GLY A 191 -2.80 22.01 3.50
N GLU A 192 -3.09 23.11 4.23
CA GLU A 192 -2.37 24.37 4.14
C GLU A 192 -0.89 24.29 4.56
N ASN A 193 -0.53 23.27 5.36
CA ASN A 193 0.88 23.01 5.74
C ASN A 193 1.68 22.28 4.64
N ILE A 194 1.05 21.79 3.59
CA ILE A 194 1.74 21.17 2.46
C ILE A 194 2.32 22.27 1.57
N PRO A 195 3.65 22.27 1.31
CA PRO A 195 4.28 23.32 0.55
C PRO A 195 3.66 23.57 -0.83
N PHE A 196 3.48 22.51 -1.64
CA PHE A 196 2.82 22.62 -2.94
C PHE A 196 2.43 21.24 -3.49
N PRO A 197 1.20 21.07 -3.99
CA PRO A 197 0.06 22.02 -3.87
C PRO A 197 -0.42 22.13 -2.41
N SER A 198 -0.82 23.35 -1.95
CA SER A 198 -1.25 23.60 -0.57
C SER A 198 -2.66 23.05 -0.31
N ARG A 199 -2.80 21.74 -0.38
CA ARG A 199 -4.02 20.97 -0.12
C ARG A 199 -3.66 19.54 0.22
N LEU A 200 -4.61 18.80 0.79
CA LEU A 200 -4.47 17.35 0.89
C LEU A 200 -4.30 16.72 -0.50
N GLY A 201 -3.49 15.68 -0.59
CA GLY A 201 -3.44 14.84 -1.78
C GLY A 201 -4.80 14.18 -2.05
N ILE A 202 -5.15 14.02 -3.32
CA ILE A 202 -6.34 13.28 -3.72
C ILE A 202 -5.96 11.80 -3.97
N PRO A 203 -6.80 10.83 -3.55
CA PRO A 203 -6.50 9.41 -3.74
C PRO A 203 -6.15 9.02 -5.17
N ASP A 204 -6.68 9.73 -6.16
CA ASP A 204 -6.39 9.47 -7.58
C ASP A 204 -4.94 9.79 -7.97
N GLU A 205 -4.28 10.73 -7.27
CA GLU A 205 -2.85 11.01 -7.47
C GLU A 205 -1.98 9.81 -7.07
N PHE A 206 -2.39 9.06 -6.04
CA PHE A 206 -1.75 7.81 -5.68
C PHE A 206 -2.01 6.74 -6.74
N GLY A 207 -3.25 6.63 -7.23
CA GLY A 207 -3.63 5.70 -8.29
C GLY A 207 -2.83 5.95 -9.58
N ALA A 208 -2.70 7.21 -9.98
CA ALA A 208 -1.92 7.59 -11.15
C ALA A 208 -0.43 7.21 -11.04
N LEU A 209 0.18 7.40 -9.85
CA LEU A 209 1.55 6.96 -9.62
C LEU A 209 1.66 5.42 -9.64
N ALA A 210 0.69 4.70 -9.09
CA ALA A 210 0.67 3.25 -9.14
C ALA A 210 0.62 2.74 -10.59
N VAL A 211 -0.24 3.30 -11.44
CA VAL A 211 -0.28 3.00 -12.89
C VAL A 211 1.06 3.31 -13.55
N HIS A 212 1.64 4.49 -13.32
CA HIS A 212 2.94 4.83 -13.87
C HIS A 212 4.04 3.82 -13.48
N ILE A 213 4.03 3.33 -12.25
CA ILE A 213 4.98 2.29 -11.79
C ILE A 213 4.77 0.97 -12.56
N THR A 214 3.54 0.60 -12.91
CA THR A 214 3.29 -0.61 -13.68
C THR A 214 3.92 -0.52 -15.07
N GLU A 215 3.79 0.61 -15.73
CA GLU A 215 4.24 0.87 -17.10
C GLU A 215 5.75 1.13 -17.21
N ASN A 216 6.37 1.69 -16.18
CA ASN A 216 7.79 2.08 -16.22
C ASN A 216 8.68 1.00 -15.64
N VAL A 217 9.12 0.08 -16.48
CA VAL A 217 9.92 -1.10 -16.09
C VAL A 217 11.28 -0.79 -15.44
N MET A 218 11.81 0.43 -15.64
CA MET A 218 13.08 0.84 -15.00
C MET A 218 12.91 1.18 -13.51
N MET A 219 11.68 1.38 -13.05
CA MET A 219 11.39 1.65 -11.65
C MET A 219 11.39 0.36 -10.83
N ASN A 220 12.45 0.14 -10.05
CA ASN A 220 12.61 -1.05 -9.19
C ASN A 220 13.44 -0.73 -7.94
N GLY A 221 13.00 -1.17 -6.79
CA GLY A 221 13.73 -1.08 -5.52
C GLY A 221 13.70 0.30 -4.86
N GLU A 222 12.87 1.24 -5.32
CA GLU A 222 12.83 2.62 -4.84
C GLU A 222 11.58 2.89 -3.99
N VAL A 223 11.72 3.88 -3.11
CA VAL A 223 10.62 4.43 -2.29
C VAL A 223 10.34 5.86 -2.75
N ILE A 224 9.16 6.08 -3.33
CA ILE A 224 8.77 7.39 -3.84
C ILE A 224 7.92 8.12 -2.80
N ARG A 225 8.40 9.25 -2.30
CA ARG A 225 7.58 10.15 -1.48
C ARG A 225 6.61 10.91 -2.38
N LEU A 226 5.31 10.74 -2.11
CA LEU A 226 4.22 11.47 -2.78
C LEU A 226 3.55 12.38 -1.76
N ASP A 227 4.12 13.57 -1.52
CA ASP A 227 3.82 14.34 -0.31
C ASP A 227 3.79 15.87 -0.49
N GLY A 228 3.90 16.39 -1.71
CA GLY A 228 3.91 17.84 -1.97
C GLY A 228 5.06 18.56 -1.26
N ALA A 229 6.20 17.88 -1.05
CA ALA A 229 7.38 18.34 -0.31
C ALA A 229 7.16 18.54 1.21
N LEU A 230 6.10 17.96 1.77
CA LEU A 230 5.86 18.03 3.22
C LEU A 230 6.96 17.30 3.99
N ARG A 231 7.46 17.96 5.05
CA ARG A 231 8.28 17.34 6.10
C ARG A 231 7.56 17.57 7.42
N MET A 232 7.13 16.47 8.06
CA MET A 232 6.42 16.58 9.33
C MET A 232 7.39 17.00 10.44
N ALA A 233 6.97 17.93 11.29
CA ALA A 233 7.71 18.41 12.45
C ALA A 233 7.20 17.75 13.75
#